data_6a7cad7c72124452db23bb0c38065c26
#
_entry.id   6a7cad7c72124452db23bb0c38065c26
#
_cell.length_a   1.000
_cell.length_b   1.000
_cell.length_c   1.000
_cell.angle_alpha   90.00
_cell.angle_beta   90.00
_cell.angle_gamma   90.00
#
_symmetry.space_group_name_H-M   'P 1'
#
loop_
_entity.id
_entity.type
_entity.pdbx_description
1 polymer ?
#
loop_
_entity_poly.entity_id
_entity_poly.type
_entity_poly.pdbx_seq_one_letter_code
_entity_poly.pdbx_strand_id
1 'polypeptide(L)'
;MATFADPIIILFLGGFVLAIATTKSGLDVVMARYLLKPFGKRSEVVLLGFILITGLFSMFISNTATAAMMLTFLAPVFKALPADGKGRVALTLAIPLGANIGGIGTPIGTPPNMIALKYLNDPEGMNLNIGFGEWMMYMVPMTVILLIIGWWLLLRFFPFKQKTIELNIEGNIQHNWRTTVVIITFIVTILFWLLDKVTGVNANTVAMIPIAVFAATGVITAKDLQGVNWSVLWMVAGGFALGVALNESGLAENAIESIPFDQWSPLVILIIAMLVCYAMSNFISNTATTALLVPVLAVVCKGMGDRLESIGGVTTMLIAIAITASVSMCLPISTPPNAIAHSTGLVKQNEMLKVGIVIGIIGMVLGYFTLRLM
;
A
#
# COMPACT_ATOMS: atom_id res chain seq x y z
N MET A 1 11.21 3.79 24.53
CA MET A 1 12.42 3.31 23.77
C MET A 1 12.12 2.01 23.06
N ALA A 2 11.44 1.04 23.68
CA ALA A 2 11.13 -0.27 23.06
C ALA A 2 10.38 -0.18 21.72
N THR A 3 9.45 0.75 21.56
CA THR A 3 8.66 0.95 20.34
C THR A 3 9.49 1.29 19.09
N PHE A 4 10.68 1.86 19.26
CA PHE A 4 11.60 2.14 18.14
C PHE A 4 12.42 0.92 17.72
N ALA A 5 12.45 -0.13 18.53
CA ALA A 5 13.07 -1.42 18.25
C ALA A 5 12.03 -2.51 17.95
N ASP A 6 10.80 -2.13 17.65
CA ASP A 6 9.73 -3.07 17.32
C ASP A 6 10.11 -3.89 16.08
N PRO A 7 9.90 -5.22 16.09
CA PRO A 7 10.23 -6.09 14.95
C PRO A 7 9.60 -5.64 13.61
N ILE A 8 8.47 -4.96 13.66
CA ILE A 8 7.82 -4.41 12.46
C ILE A 8 8.67 -3.32 11.79
N ILE A 9 9.44 -2.54 12.57
CA ILE A 9 10.39 -1.56 12.00
C ILE A 9 11.45 -2.27 11.15
N ILE A 10 11.91 -3.46 11.58
CA ILE A 10 12.85 -4.29 10.81
C ILE A 10 12.19 -4.81 9.52
N LEU A 11 10.92 -5.21 9.59
CA LEU A 11 10.17 -5.66 8.41
C LEU A 11 10.09 -4.55 7.36
N PHE A 12 9.76 -3.31 7.76
CA PHE A 12 9.79 -2.15 6.87
C PHE A 12 11.17 -1.88 6.30
N LEU A 13 12.19 -1.92 7.16
CA LEU A 13 13.58 -1.66 6.74
C LEU A 13 14.01 -2.67 5.68
N GLY A 14 13.72 -3.97 5.89
CA GLY A 14 13.98 -5.02 4.91
C GLY A 14 13.27 -4.79 3.58
N GLY A 15 12.00 -4.40 3.62
CA GLY A 15 11.23 -4.03 2.43
C GLY A 15 11.83 -2.83 1.70
N PHE A 16 12.24 -1.77 2.40
CA PHE A 16 12.88 -0.61 1.79
C PHE A 16 14.25 -0.94 1.18
N VAL A 17 15.06 -1.74 1.87
CA VAL A 17 16.37 -2.19 1.36
C VAL A 17 16.20 -3.05 0.12
N LEU A 18 15.20 -3.94 0.11
CA LEU A 18 14.86 -4.76 -1.07
C LEU A 18 14.45 -3.89 -2.26
N ALA A 19 13.58 -2.91 -2.02
CA ALA A 19 13.12 -1.96 -3.04
C ALA A 19 14.27 -1.13 -3.60
N ILE A 20 15.15 -0.58 -2.76
CA ILE A 20 16.33 0.20 -3.17
C ILE A 20 17.27 -0.66 -4.03
N ALA A 21 17.54 -1.91 -3.64
CA ALA A 21 18.39 -2.82 -4.41
C ALA A 21 17.79 -3.13 -5.78
N THR A 22 16.47 -3.35 -5.84
CA THR A 22 15.72 -3.61 -7.07
C THR A 22 15.82 -2.42 -8.04
N THR A 23 15.62 -1.20 -7.54
CA THR A 23 15.73 0.02 -8.35
C THR A 23 17.17 0.31 -8.78
N LYS A 24 18.13 0.15 -7.86
CA LYS A 24 19.55 0.37 -8.15
C LYS A 24 20.09 -0.58 -9.21
N SER A 25 19.60 -1.82 -9.26
CA SER A 25 19.98 -2.81 -10.27
C SER A 25 19.25 -2.63 -11.60
N GLY A 26 18.24 -1.76 -11.68
CA GLY A 26 17.36 -1.59 -12.84
C GLY A 26 16.44 -2.79 -13.09
N LEU A 27 16.33 -3.70 -12.13
CA LEU A 27 15.48 -4.89 -12.23
C LEU A 27 14.01 -4.51 -12.35
N ASP A 28 13.55 -3.50 -11.63
CA ASP A 28 12.19 -2.95 -11.68
C ASP A 28 11.80 -2.51 -13.10
N VAL A 29 12.68 -1.74 -13.76
CA VAL A 29 12.48 -1.25 -15.15
C VAL A 29 12.33 -2.40 -16.13
N VAL A 30 13.18 -3.39 -16.01
CA VAL A 30 13.19 -4.54 -16.92
C VAL A 30 11.99 -5.44 -16.67
N MET A 31 11.65 -5.71 -15.41
CA MET A 31 10.44 -6.46 -15.06
C MET A 31 9.20 -5.75 -15.60
N ALA A 32 9.09 -4.42 -15.41
CA ALA A 32 7.96 -3.64 -15.94
C ALA A 32 7.82 -3.79 -17.45
N ARG A 33 8.93 -3.71 -18.19
CA ARG A 33 8.95 -3.88 -19.65
C ARG A 33 8.45 -5.26 -20.08
N TYR A 34 8.97 -6.32 -19.45
CA TYR A 34 8.56 -7.68 -19.79
C TYR A 34 7.09 -7.94 -19.43
N LEU A 35 6.65 -7.43 -18.28
CA LEU A 35 5.28 -7.61 -17.80
C LEU A 35 4.25 -6.77 -18.57
N LEU A 36 4.64 -5.61 -19.13
CA LEU A 36 3.75 -4.78 -19.97
C LEU A 36 3.62 -5.32 -21.40
N LYS A 37 4.61 -6.05 -21.91
CA LYS A 37 4.64 -6.56 -23.28
C LYS A 37 3.40 -7.42 -23.67
N PRO A 38 2.86 -8.31 -22.83
CA PRO A 38 1.69 -9.13 -23.15
C PRO A 38 0.40 -8.34 -23.36
N PHE A 39 0.31 -7.10 -22.84
CA PHE A 39 -0.89 -6.27 -22.96
C PHE A 39 -1.10 -5.68 -24.37
N GLY A 40 -0.18 -5.94 -25.29
CA GLY A 40 -0.34 -5.61 -26.71
C GLY A 40 -0.41 -4.12 -27.01
N LYS A 41 -1.22 -3.77 -28.04
CA LYS A 41 -1.31 -2.40 -28.55
C LYS A 41 -2.68 -1.71 -28.37
N ARG A 42 -3.71 -2.41 -27.91
CA ARG A 42 -5.04 -1.82 -27.71
C ARG A 42 -4.99 -0.84 -26.52
N SER A 43 -5.43 0.40 -26.73
CA SER A 43 -5.34 1.48 -25.72
C SER A 43 -5.95 1.08 -24.38
N GLU A 44 -7.09 0.40 -24.39
CA GLU A 44 -7.78 -0.06 -23.18
C GLU A 44 -7.01 -1.14 -22.44
N VAL A 45 -6.38 -2.06 -23.18
CA VAL A 45 -5.59 -3.17 -22.61
C VAL A 45 -4.24 -2.64 -22.11
N VAL A 46 -3.65 -1.67 -22.81
CA VAL A 46 -2.44 -0.97 -22.35
C VAL A 46 -2.71 -0.26 -21.01
N LEU A 47 -3.86 0.43 -20.88
CA LEU A 47 -4.26 1.04 -19.62
C LEU A 47 -4.37 0.00 -18.49
N LEU A 48 -5.00 -1.16 -18.76
CA LEU A 48 -5.07 -2.28 -17.82
C LEU A 48 -3.68 -2.74 -17.40
N GLY A 49 -2.78 -2.91 -18.38
CA GLY A 49 -1.39 -3.28 -18.12
C GLY A 49 -0.70 -2.30 -17.16
N PHE A 50 -0.79 -1.00 -17.43
CA PHE A 50 -0.20 0.01 -16.54
C PHE A 50 -0.78 -0.05 -15.12
N ILE A 51 -2.09 -0.21 -14.96
CA ILE A 51 -2.73 -0.31 -13.64
C ILE A 51 -2.25 -1.56 -12.89
N LEU A 52 -2.35 -2.74 -13.53
CA LEU A 52 -2.02 -4.01 -12.89
C LEU A 52 -0.53 -4.13 -12.57
N ILE A 53 0.33 -3.71 -13.48
CA ILE A 53 1.78 -3.77 -13.26
C ILE A 53 2.23 -2.77 -12.20
N THR A 54 1.66 -1.55 -12.21
CA THR A 54 1.89 -0.57 -11.13
C THR A 54 1.44 -1.15 -9.78
N GLY A 55 0.26 -1.77 -9.74
CA GLY A 55 -0.26 -2.43 -8.53
C GLY A 55 0.66 -3.54 -8.04
N LEU A 56 1.11 -4.41 -8.94
CA LEU A 56 2.02 -5.51 -8.62
C LEU A 56 3.34 -5.01 -8.02
N PHE A 57 3.96 -4.00 -8.63
CA PHE A 57 5.20 -3.41 -8.08
C PHE A 57 4.97 -2.76 -6.72
N SER A 58 3.85 -2.07 -6.57
CA SER A 58 3.53 -1.37 -5.33
C SER A 58 3.22 -2.30 -4.15
N MET A 59 3.00 -3.57 -4.39
CA MET A 59 2.92 -4.59 -3.34
C MET A 59 4.25 -4.78 -2.61
N PHE A 60 5.39 -4.57 -3.29
CA PHE A 60 6.73 -4.89 -2.78
C PHE A 60 7.70 -3.72 -2.79
N ILE A 61 7.39 -2.67 -3.53
CA ILE A 61 8.17 -1.44 -3.68
C ILE A 61 7.30 -0.28 -3.16
N SER A 62 7.90 0.76 -2.61
CA SER A 62 7.12 1.90 -2.12
C SER A 62 6.24 2.52 -3.23
N ASN A 63 5.02 2.91 -2.87
CA ASN A 63 4.05 3.52 -3.80
C ASN A 63 4.66 4.70 -4.56
N THR A 64 5.47 5.51 -3.87
CA THR A 64 6.15 6.69 -4.45
C THR A 64 7.18 6.30 -5.51
N ALA A 65 8.06 5.34 -5.22
CA ALA A 65 9.08 4.88 -6.16
C ALA A 65 8.44 4.20 -7.37
N THR A 66 7.44 3.36 -7.13
CA THR A 66 6.65 2.71 -8.20
C THR A 66 5.99 3.74 -9.11
N ALA A 67 5.33 4.74 -8.55
CA ALA A 67 4.66 5.78 -9.34
C ALA A 67 5.68 6.60 -10.15
N ALA A 68 6.79 7.01 -9.55
CA ALA A 68 7.83 7.75 -10.25
C ALA A 68 8.41 6.96 -11.43
N MET A 69 8.75 5.68 -11.23
CA MET A 69 9.23 4.77 -12.27
C MET A 69 8.21 4.61 -13.40
N MET A 70 6.98 4.24 -13.07
CA MET A 70 5.95 3.95 -14.06
C MET A 70 5.54 5.17 -14.88
N LEU A 71 5.57 6.37 -14.31
CA LEU A 71 5.33 7.61 -15.04
C LEU A 71 6.40 7.87 -16.10
N THR A 72 7.66 7.45 -15.88
CA THR A 72 8.71 7.60 -16.92
C THR A 72 8.39 6.79 -18.17
N PHE A 73 7.73 5.64 -18.03
CA PHE A 73 7.31 4.81 -19.17
C PHE A 73 6.14 5.40 -19.95
N LEU A 74 5.41 6.36 -19.40
CA LEU A 74 4.35 7.05 -20.12
C LEU A 74 4.87 8.13 -21.07
N ALA A 75 6.08 8.64 -20.90
CA ALA A 75 6.64 9.70 -21.74
C ALA A 75 6.66 9.32 -23.25
N PRO A 76 7.16 8.14 -23.67
CA PRO A 76 7.08 7.70 -25.06
C PRO A 76 5.62 7.42 -25.50
N VAL A 77 4.77 6.91 -24.61
CA VAL A 77 3.34 6.64 -24.89
C VAL A 77 2.59 7.93 -25.19
N PHE A 78 2.89 9.01 -24.47
CA PHE A 78 2.27 10.32 -24.70
C PHE A 78 2.61 10.95 -26.05
N LYS A 79 3.77 10.62 -26.64
CA LYS A 79 4.11 11.08 -27.99
C LYS A 79 3.15 10.53 -29.05
N ALA A 80 2.60 9.35 -28.83
CA ALA A 80 1.66 8.68 -29.71
C ALA A 80 0.19 9.10 -29.48
N LEU A 81 -0.12 9.84 -28.41
CA LEU A 81 -1.48 10.26 -28.06
C LEU A 81 -1.71 11.75 -28.34
N PRO A 82 -2.93 12.16 -28.77
CA PRO A 82 -3.29 13.56 -28.92
C PRO A 82 -3.02 14.37 -27.65
N ALA A 83 -2.50 15.58 -27.77
CA ALA A 83 -2.12 16.41 -26.64
C ALA A 83 -3.32 16.77 -25.72
N ASP A 84 -4.51 16.93 -26.33
CA ASP A 84 -5.78 17.27 -25.68
C ASP A 84 -6.65 16.05 -25.34
N GLY A 85 -6.11 14.86 -25.51
CA GLY A 85 -6.85 13.61 -25.37
C GLY A 85 -7.04 13.16 -23.92
N LYS A 86 -8.29 12.79 -23.54
CA LYS A 86 -8.61 12.20 -22.23
C LYS A 86 -7.83 10.93 -21.94
N GLY A 87 -7.31 10.22 -22.96
CA GLY A 87 -6.47 9.05 -22.79
C GLY A 87 -5.15 9.32 -22.05
N ARG A 88 -4.58 10.53 -22.19
CA ARG A 88 -3.42 10.93 -21.37
C ARG A 88 -3.77 11.05 -19.90
N VAL A 89 -4.95 11.62 -19.59
CA VAL A 89 -5.46 11.72 -18.23
C VAL A 89 -5.66 10.32 -17.64
N ALA A 90 -6.29 9.40 -18.39
CA ALA A 90 -6.51 8.02 -17.97
C ALA A 90 -5.21 7.32 -17.61
N LEU A 91 -4.21 7.37 -18.50
CA LEU A 91 -2.89 6.73 -18.28
C LEU A 91 -2.14 7.38 -17.10
N THR A 92 -2.19 8.70 -16.96
CA THR A 92 -1.54 9.38 -15.84
C THR A 92 -2.19 9.02 -14.51
N LEU A 93 -3.53 8.95 -14.44
CA LEU A 93 -4.27 8.54 -13.24
C LEU A 93 -4.16 7.05 -12.93
N ALA A 94 -3.88 6.20 -13.94
CA ALA A 94 -3.64 4.78 -13.76
C ALA A 94 -2.49 4.51 -12.80
N ILE A 95 -1.47 5.37 -12.81
CA ILE A 95 -0.27 5.17 -12.00
C ILE A 95 -0.53 5.39 -10.50
N PRO A 96 -1.01 6.56 -10.03
CA PRO A 96 -1.30 6.73 -8.60
C PRO A 96 -2.39 5.78 -8.11
N LEU A 97 -3.39 5.50 -8.95
CA LEU A 97 -4.44 4.52 -8.64
C LEU A 97 -3.84 3.12 -8.44
N GLY A 98 -3.03 2.65 -9.39
CA GLY A 98 -2.35 1.37 -9.30
C GLY A 98 -1.42 1.29 -8.08
N ALA A 99 -0.66 2.37 -7.82
CA ALA A 99 0.28 2.40 -6.71
C ALA A 99 -0.41 2.37 -5.34
N ASN A 100 -1.42 3.21 -5.13
CA ASN A 100 -2.10 3.29 -3.83
C ASN A 100 -2.92 2.02 -3.52
N ILE A 101 -3.67 1.51 -4.51
CA ILE A 101 -4.45 0.27 -4.34
C ILE A 101 -3.52 -0.93 -4.22
N GLY A 102 -2.47 -1.03 -5.07
CA GLY A 102 -1.52 -2.13 -5.05
C GLY A 102 -0.86 -2.35 -3.69
N GLY A 103 -0.52 -1.26 -3.01
CA GLY A 103 0.07 -1.31 -1.67
C GLY A 103 -0.79 -2.03 -0.62
N ILE A 104 -2.10 -2.17 -0.82
CA ILE A 104 -2.98 -2.90 0.10
C ILE A 104 -2.68 -4.40 0.07
N GLY A 105 -2.21 -4.93 -1.06
CA GLY A 105 -2.07 -6.36 -1.31
C GLY A 105 -1.10 -7.09 -0.39
N THR A 106 -0.10 -6.41 0.19
CA THR A 106 0.87 -7.04 1.10
C THR A 106 1.05 -6.24 2.39
N PRO A 107 1.50 -6.86 3.48
CA PRO A 107 1.80 -6.15 4.71
C PRO A 107 2.76 -4.96 4.52
N ILE A 108 3.80 -5.12 3.70
CA ILE A 108 4.86 -4.12 3.48
C ILE A 108 4.53 -3.08 2.40
N GLY A 109 3.48 -3.31 1.59
CA GLY A 109 3.16 -2.45 0.45
C GLY A 109 2.77 -1.02 0.86
N THR A 110 2.14 -0.86 2.02
CA THR A 110 1.81 0.46 2.57
C THR A 110 1.86 0.47 4.10
N PRO A 111 2.34 1.54 4.74
CA PRO A 111 2.47 1.62 6.19
C PRO A 111 1.18 1.38 6.99
N PRO A 112 0.00 1.81 6.57
CA PRO A 112 -1.26 1.50 7.25
C PRO A 112 -1.45 0.01 7.58
N ASN A 113 -1.09 -0.89 6.65
CA ASN A 113 -1.24 -2.34 6.82
C ASN A 113 -0.46 -2.85 8.02
N MET A 114 0.80 -2.41 8.12
CA MET A 114 1.68 -2.84 9.20
C MET A 114 1.27 -2.26 10.56
N ILE A 115 0.74 -1.04 10.57
CA ILE A 115 0.22 -0.44 11.80
C ILE A 115 -0.97 -1.26 12.31
N ALA A 116 -1.91 -1.64 11.45
CA ALA A 116 -3.02 -2.51 11.84
C ALA A 116 -2.53 -3.87 12.33
N LEU A 117 -1.61 -4.52 11.60
CA LEU A 117 -1.04 -5.82 11.97
C LEU A 117 -0.30 -5.80 13.30
N LYS A 118 0.39 -4.70 13.64
CA LYS A 118 1.04 -4.56 14.95
C LYS A 118 0.06 -4.75 16.09
N TYR A 119 -1.10 -4.09 16.05
CA TYR A 119 -2.10 -4.19 17.11
C TYR A 119 -2.83 -5.54 17.10
N LEU A 120 -3.07 -6.11 15.92
CA LEU A 120 -3.71 -7.42 15.79
C LEU A 120 -2.80 -8.56 16.26
N ASN A 121 -1.50 -8.46 16.01
CA ASN A 121 -0.51 -9.50 16.34
C ASN A 121 0.23 -9.25 17.66
N ASP A 122 -0.11 -8.21 18.42
CA ASP A 122 0.50 -7.90 19.70
C ASP A 122 0.28 -9.04 20.69
N PRO A 123 1.35 -9.71 21.20
CA PRO A 123 1.22 -10.83 22.14
C PRO A 123 0.54 -10.43 23.46
N GLU A 124 0.71 -9.19 23.90
CA GLU A 124 0.09 -8.64 25.12
C GLU A 124 -1.28 -8.03 24.82
N GLY A 125 -1.65 -7.96 23.52
CA GLY A 125 -2.91 -7.38 23.04
C GLY A 125 -3.88 -8.43 22.52
N MET A 126 -4.10 -8.43 21.19
CA MET A 126 -5.10 -9.29 20.52
C MET A 126 -4.55 -10.66 20.12
N ASN A 127 -3.25 -10.76 19.91
CA ASN A 127 -2.49 -12.01 19.65
C ASN A 127 -3.08 -12.92 18.56
N LEU A 128 -3.57 -12.30 17.45
CA LEU A 128 -4.23 -13.06 16.36
C LEU A 128 -3.23 -13.76 15.44
N ASN A 129 -1.96 -13.36 15.46
CA ASN A 129 -0.87 -13.96 14.69
C ASN A 129 -1.17 -14.09 13.18
N ILE A 130 -1.71 -13.01 12.59
CA ILE A 130 -1.99 -12.94 11.15
C ILE A 130 -0.66 -12.92 10.40
N GLY A 131 -0.43 -13.94 9.56
CA GLY A 131 0.80 -14.10 8.79
C GLY A 131 0.84 -13.23 7.53
N PHE A 132 2.03 -13.12 6.93
CA PHE A 132 2.23 -12.38 5.68
C PHE A 132 1.45 -13.01 4.52
N GLY A 133 1.56 -14.34 4.36
CA GLY A 133 0.84 -15.08 3.34
C GLY A 133 -0.67 -15.06 3.56
N GLU A 134 -1.12 -15.14 4.80
CA GLU A 134 -2.54 -15.04 5.17
C GLU A 134 -3.13 -13.68 4.79
N TRP A 135 -2.44 -12.57 5.10
CA TRP A 135 -2.83 -11.25 4.61
C TRP A 135 -3.01 -11.23 3.10
N MET A 136 -2.02 -11.73 2.36
CA MET A 136 -2.05 -11.74 0.90
C MET A 136 -3.20 -12.55 0.33
N MET A 137 -3.56 -13.67 0.97
CA MET A 137 -4.63 -14.55 0.52
C MET A 137 -5.97 -13.81 0.39
N TYR A 138 -6.26 -12.87 1.28
CA TYR A 138 -7.49 -12.06 1.24
C TYR A 138 -7.28 -10.72 0.50
N MET A 139 -6.16 -10.05 0.73
CA MET A 139 -5.97 -8.69 0.22
C MET A 139 -5.55 -8.64 -1.25
N VAL A 140 -4.83 -9.63 -1.78
CA VAL A 140 -4.45 -9.64 -3.21
C VAL A 140 -5.68 -9.79 -4.11
N PRO A 141 -6.62 -10.74 -3.90
CA PRO A 141 -7.84 -10.80 -4.70
C PRO A 141 -8.66 -9.50 -4.63
N MET A 142 -8.84 -8.94 -3.44
CA MET A 142 -9.53 -7.66 -3.26
C MET A 142 -8.84 -6.53 -4.04
N THR A 143 -7.53 -6.44 -3.93
CA THR A 143 -6.71 -5.45 -4.64
C THR A 143 -6.88 -5.58 -6.15
N VAL A 144 -6.82 -6.79 -6.70
CA VAL A 144 -7.00 -7.05 -8.14
C VAL A 144 -8.39 -6.64 -8.60
N ILE A 145 -9.43 -6.98 -7.84
CA ILE A 145 -10.81 -6.58 -8.16
C ILE A 145 -10.92 -5.05 -8.18
N LEU A 146 -10.35 -4.37 -7.17
CA LEU A 146 -10.41 -2.92 -7.08
C LEU A 146 -9.61 -2.23 -8.21
N LEU A 147 -8.48 -2.81 -8.64
CA LEU A 147 -7.69 -2.35 -9.79
C LEU A 147 -8.49 -2.49 -11.10
N ILE A 148 -9.21 -3.60 -11.29
CA ILE A 148 -10.07 -3.82 -12.46
C ILE A 148 -11.23 -2.81 -12.47
N ILE A 149 -11.85 -2.56 -11.32
CA ILE A 149 -12.89 -1.52 -11.19
C ILE A 149 -12.31 -0.15 -11.52
N GLY A 150 -11.12 0.17 -11.03
CA GLY A 150 -10.41 1.41 -11.34
C GLY A 150 -10.12 1.56 -12.84
N TRP A 151 -9.68 0.50 -13.50
CA TRP A 151 -9.51 0.46 -14.95
C TRP A 151 -10.83 0.79 -15.69
N TRP A 152 -11.92 0.13 -15.31
CA TRP A 152 -13.23 0.36 -15.91
C TRP A 152 -13.70 1.81 -15.70
N LEU A 153 -13.52 2.38 -14.50
CA LEU A 153 -13.85 3.76 -14.18
C LEU A 153 -13.04 4.76 -15.00
N LEU A 154 -11.73 4.52 -15.16
CA LEU A 154 -10.87 5.38 -15.96
C LEU A 154 -11.30 5.38 -17.43
N LEU A 155 -11.64 4.22 -17.99
CA LEU A 155 -12.20 4.14 -19.36
C LEU A 155 -13.53 4.88 -19.49
N ARG A 156 -14.36 4.81 -18.45
CA ARG A 156 -15.69 5.46 -18.49
C ARG A 156 -15.62 6.98 -18.36
N PHE A 157 -14.67 7.49 -17.55
CA PHE A 157 -14.52 8.93 -17.34
C PHE A 157 -13.60 9.58 -18.38
N PHE A 158 -12.59 8.85 -18.84
CA PHE A 158 -11.54 9.35 -19.72
C PHE A 158 -11.31 8.41 -20.93
N PRO A 159 -12.31 8.28 -21.83
CA PRO A 159 -12.21 7.37 -22.97
C PRO A 159 -11.10 7.78 -23.94
N PHE A 160 -10.45 6.77 -24.53
CA PHE A 160 -9.46 6.96 -25.57
C PHE A 160 -10.11 7.34 -26.89
N LYS A 161 -9.55 8.33 -27.58
CA LYS A 161 -9.91 8.62 -28.99
C LYS A 161 -9.21 7.65 -29.95
N GLN A 162 -8.02 7.16 -29.60
CA GLN A 162 -7.24 6.22 -30.39
C GLN A 162 -7.41 4.79 -29.89
N LYS A 163 -7.55 3.86 -30.83
CA LYS A 163 -7.74 2.43 -30.52
C LYS A 163 -6.42 1.70 -30.21
N THR A 164 -5.30 2.21 -30.67
CA THR A 164 -3.98 1.56 -30.54
C THR A 164 -2.92 2.50 -30.05
N ILE A 165 -2.04 2.01 -29.21
CA ILE A 165 -0.87 2.68 -28.66
C ILE A 165 0.34 1.76 -28.85
N GLU A 166 1.44 2.28 -29.37
CA GLU A 166 2.70 1.52 -29.44
C GLU A 166 3.53 1.74 -28.18
N LEU A 167 3.87 0.64 -27.51
CA LEU A 167 4.71 0.64 -26.33
C LEU A 167 6.17 0.41 -26.77
N ASN A 168 6.96 1.48 -26.88
CA ASN A 168 8.39 1.41 -27.05
C ASN A 168 9.07 1.73 -25.72
N ILE A 169 9.18 0.72 -24.86
CA ILE A 169 9.87 0.83 -23.58
C ILE A 169 11.28 0.28 -23.79
N GLU A 170 12.28 1.16 -23.76
CA GLU A 170 13.68 0.79 -23.83
C GLU A 170 14.23 0.52 -22.43
N GLY A 171 15.06 -0.49 -22.30
CA GLY A 171 15.75 -0.86 -21.07
C GLY A 171 16.50 -2.18 -21.24
N ASN A 172 17.73 -2.25 -20.79
CA ASN A 172 18.52 -3.46 -20.78
C ASN A 172 19.00 -3.77 -19.37
N ILE A 173 18.89 -5.04 -18.94
CA ILE A 173 19.53 -5.49 -17.70
C ILE A 173 21.04 -5.41 -17.90
N GLN A 174 21.73 -4.77 -16.98
CA GLN A 174 23.16 -4.98 -16.84
C GLN A 174 23.38 -6.34 -16.18
N HIS A 175 23.73 -7.34 -16.98
CA HIS A 175 24.08 -8.66 -16.48
C HIS A 175 25.42 -8.58 -15.73
N ASN A 176 25.34 -8.39 -14.42
CA ASN A 176 26.48 -8.49 -13.53
C ASN A 176 26.09 -9.34 -12.29
N TRP A 177 27.11 -9.81 -11.58
CA TRP A 177 26.90 -10.65 -10.41
C TRP A 177 26.02 -10.00 -9.33
N ARG A 178 26.07 -8.66 -9.18
CA ARG A 178 25.26 -7.91 -8.23
C ARG A 178 23.77 -7.99 -8.57
N THR A 179 23.42 -7.85 -9.84
CA THR A 179 22.04 -8.01 -10.31
C THR A 179 21.53 -9.43 -10.05
N THR A 180 22.38 -10.46 -10.25
CA THR A 180 22.03 -11.85 -9.93
C THR A 180 21.76 -12.02 -8.43
N VAL A 181 22.59 -11.44 -7.56
CA VAL A 181 22.36 -11.45 -6.10
C VAL A 181 21.02 -10.78 -5.77
N VAL A 182 20.71 -9.64 -6.39
CA VAL A 182 19.41 -8.96 -6.14
C VAL A 182 18.24 -9.84 -6.54
N ILE A 183 18.28 -10.45 -7.72
CA ILE A 183 17.21 -11.33 -8.22
C ILE A 183 16.99 -12.51 -7.28
N ILE A 184 18.06 -13.22 -6.92
CA ILE A 184 17.97 -14.39 -6.03
C ILE A 184 17.42 -13.98 -4.66
N THR A 185 17.97 -12.92 -4.07
CA THR A 185 17.53 -12.43 -2.77
C THR A 185 16.07 -11.98 -2.79
N PHE A 186 15.64 -11.29 -3.85
CA PHE A 186 14.25 -10.88 -4.05
C PHE A 186 13.31 -12.09 -4.07
N ILE A 187 13.62 -13.08 -4.92
CA ILE A 187 12.79 -14.28 -5.04
C ILE A 187 12.74 -15.05 -3.70
N VAL A 188 13.90 -15.27 -3.07
CA VAL A 188 13.97 -16.00 -1.80
C VAL A 188 13.18 -15.27 -0.71
N THR A 189 13.34 -13.96 -0.57
CA THR A 189 12.61 -13.18 0.43
C THR A 189 11.10 -13.26 0.23
N ILE A 190 10.62 -13.08 -1.01
CA ILE A 190 9.18 -13.17 -1.32
C ILE A 190 8.66 -14.57 -1.03
N LEU A 191 9.36 -15.62 -1.43
CA LEU A 191 8.94 -17.01 -1.17
C LEU A 191 8.83 -17.30 0.33
N PHE A 192 9.80 -16.86 1.14
CA PHE A 192 9.74 -17.06 2.59
C PHE A 192 8.61 -16.25 3.23
N TRP A 193 8.31 -15.05 2.75
CA TRP A 193 7.14 -14.29 3.21
C TRP A 193 5.82 -14.96 2.85
N LEU A 194 5.68 -15.52 1.64
CA LEU A 194 4.48 -16.24 1.22
C LEU A 194 4.27 -17.55 2.00
N LEU A 195 5.36 -18.18 2.38
CA LEU A 195 5.36 -19.49 3.04
C LEU A 195 5.62 -19.38 4.54
N ASP A 196 5.40 -18.23 5.16
CA ASP A 196 5.70 -18.00 6.58
C ASP A 196 5.02 -19.02 7.51
N LYS A 197 3.76 -19.34 7.27
CA LYS A 197 3.01 -20.37 8.03
C LYS A 197 3.54 -21.80 7.80
N VAL A 198 4.12 -22.06 6.62
CA VAL A 198 4.67 -23.40 6.27
C VAL A 198 6.09 -23.56 6.82
N THR A 199 6.90 -22.53 6.70
CA THR A 199 8.30 -22.54 7.13
C THR A 199 8.45 -22.29 8.64
N GLY A 200 7.43 -21.70 9.28
CA GLY A 200 7.48 -21.24 10.67
C GLY A 200 8.44 -20.07 10.90
N VAL A 201 8.99 -19.49 9.84
CA VAL A 201 9.91 -18.34 9.95
C VAL A 201 9.09 -17.05 9.92
N ASN A 202 9.17 -16.28 11.00
CA ASN A 202 8.46 -15.02 11.13
C ASN A 202 8.88 -14.03 10.04
N ALA A 203 7.92 -13.31 9.46
CA ALA A 203 8.16 -12.33 8.39
C ALA A 203 9.19 -11.25 8.75
N ASN A 204 9.26 -10.84 10.01
CA ASN A 204 10.26 -9.88 10.50
C ASN A 204 11.69 -10.46 10.41
N THR A 205 11.84 -11.77 10.68
CA THR A 205 13.12 -12.47 10.54
C THR A 205 13.52 -12.60 9.07
N VAL A 206 12.56 -12.92 8.20
CA VAL A 206 12.77 -12.99 6.74
C VAL A 206 13.27 -11.65 6.20
N ALA A 207 12.78 -10.53 6.72
CA ALA A 207 13.21 -9.19 6.33
C ALA A 207 14.70 -8.90 6.61
N MET A 208 15.33 -9.64 7.50
CA MET A 208 16.79 -9.56 7.73
C MET A 208 17.61 -10.12 6.56
N ILE A 209 17.03 -11.02 5.73
CA ILE A 209 17.73 -11.63 4.60
C ILE A 209 18.24 -10.57 3.61
N PRO A 210 17.40 -9.70 3.03
CA PRO A 210 17.87 -8.67 2.11
C PRO A 210 18.87 -7.69 2.77
N ILE A 211 18.66 -7.34 4.04
CA ILE A 211 19.58 -6.45 4.78
C ILE A 211 20.96 -7.08 4.88
N ALA A 212 21.03 -8.33 5.37
CA ALA A 212 22.29 -9.03 5.58
C ALA A 212 23.02 -9.34 4.25
N VAL A 213 22.31 -9.90 3.28
CA VAL A 213 22.90 -10.29 1.99
C VAL A 213 23.41 -9.07 1.23
N PHE A 214 22.63 -7.99 1.14
CA PHE A 214 23.05 -6.82 0.37
C PHE A 214 24.15 -6.01 1.06
N ALA A 215 24.18 -5.99 2.39
CA ALA A 215 25.30 -5.39 3.13
C ALA A 215 26.59 -6.21 2.95
N ALA A 216 26.54 -7.53 3.13
CA ALA A 216 27.69 -8.41 3.00
C ALA A 216 28.28 -8.44 1.59
N THR A 217 27.42 -8.34 0.55
CA THR A 217 27.83 -8.34 -0.86
C THR A 217 28.17 -6.94 -1.39
N GLY A 218 27.97 -5.88 -0.61
CA GLY A 218 28.17 -4.50 -1.08
C GLY A 218 27.22 -4.07 -2.20
N VAL A 219 26.09 -4.75 -2.36
CA VAL A 219 25.01 -4.32 -3.27
C VAL A 219 24.40 -3.02 -2.76
N ILE A 220 24.14 -2.96 -1.46
CA ILE A 220 23.70 -1.74 -0.75
C ILE A 220 24.87 -1.19 0.07
N THR A 221 25.07 0.11 -0.03
CA THR A 221 26.11 0.87 0.69
C THR A 221 25.48 1.86 1.67
N ALA A 222 26.29 2.46 2.55
CA ALA A 222 25.81 3.51 3.47
C ALA A 222 25.15 4.69 2.73
N LYS A 223 25.60 5.01 1.50
CA LYS A 223 24.99 6.07 0.68
C LYS A 223 23.58 5.68 0.22
N ASP A 224 23.36 4.42 -0.10
CA ASP A 224 22.05 3.92 -0.57
C ASP A 224 21.03 3.95 0.56
N LEU A 225 21.46 3.76 1.82
CA LEU A 225 20.59 3.84 3.01
C LEU A 225 20.01 5.22 3.25
N GLN A 226 20.55 6.28 2.64
CA GLN A 226 19.93 7.61 2.63
C GLN A 226 18.61 7.61 1.84
N GLY A 227 18.42 6.67 0.92
CA GLY A 227 17.17 6.46 0.19
C GLY A 227 16.07 5.74 0.99
N VAL A 228 16.36 5.23 2.18
CA VAL A 228 15.35 4.65 3.09
C VAL A 228 14.41 5.76 3.56
N ASN A 229 13.11 5.46 3.55
CA ASN A 229 12.12 6.42 4.05
C ASN A 229 12.08 6.43 5.59
N TRP A 230 13.12 7.03 6.17
CA TRP A 230 13.27 7.16 7.62
C TRP A 230 12.09 7.88 8.28
N SER A 231 11.49 8.85 7.59
CA SER A 231 10.31 9.55 8.10
C SER A 231 9.14 8.61 8.36
N VAL A 232 8.92 7.62 7.50
CA VAL A 232 7.89 6.58 7.71
C VAL A 232 8.23 5.73 8.92
N LEU A 233 9.47 5.26 9.06
CA LEU A 233 9.89 4.45 10.20
C LEU A 233 9.70 5.19 11.54
N TRP A 234 10.13 6.46 11.61
CA TRP A 234 9.94 7.32 12.78
C TRP A 234 8.47 7.58 13.09
N MET A 235 7.65 7.81 12.07
CA MET A 235 6.22 8.04 12.23
C MET A 235 5.50 6.80 12.77
N VAL A 236 5.81 5.61 12.23
CA VAL A 236 5.26 4.34 12.70
C VAL A 236 5.66 4.06 14.14
N ALA A 237 6.96 4.21 14.48
CA ALA A 237 7.45 4.05 15.83
C ALA A 237 6.80 5.05 16.82
N GLY A 238 6.63 6.31 16.40
CA GLY A 238 5.92 7.33 17.16
C GLY A 238 4.45 7.00 17.39
N GLY A 239 3.76 6.43 16.38
CA GLY A 239 2.39 5.93 16.51
C GLY A 239 2.28 4.78 17.53
N PHE A 240 3.25 3.87 17.55
CA PHE A 240 3.30 2.82 18.56
C PHE A 240 3.56 3.39 19.96
N ALA A 241 4.47 4.36 20.08
CA ALA A 241 4.72 5.06 21.36
C ALA A 241 3.48 5.79 21.87
N LEU A 242 2.71 6.42 20.97
CA LEU A 242 1.44 7.06 21.33
C LEU A 242 0.43 6.02 21.85
N GLY A 243 0.32 4.86 21.20
CA GLY A 243 -0.56 3.78 21.66
C GLY A 243 -0.21 3.28 23.06
N VAL A 244 1.09 3.07 23.34
CA VAL A 244 1.57 2.72 24.68
C VAL A 244 1.23 3.82 25.70
N ALA A 245 1.49 5.07 25.36
CA ALA A 245 1.20 6.21 26.25
C ALA A 245 -0.31 6.34 26.57
N LEU A 246 -1.19 6.14 25.58
CA LEU A 246 -2.64 6.13 25.76
C LEU A 246 -3.11 5.03 26.73
N ASN A 247 -2.53 3.82 26.62
CA ASN A 247 -2.86 2.72 27.51
C ASN A 247 -2.31 2.94 28.91
N GLU A 248 -1.05 3.30 29.07
CA GLU A 248 -0.40 3.46 30.37
C GLU A 248 -0.94 4.66 31.17
N SER A 249 -1.39 5.72 30.47
CA SER A 249 -1.98 6.90 31.14
C SER A 249 -3.41 6.70 31.62
N GLY A 250 -4.05 5.58 31.24
CA GLY A 250 -5.50 5.37 31.47
C GLY A 250 -6.41 6.31 30.67
N LEU A 251 -5.83 7.17 29.80
CA LEU A 251 -6.61 8.13 29.00
C LEU A 251 -7.56 7.41 28.05
N ALA A 252 -7.11 6.26 27.50
CA ALA A 252 -7.92 5.45 26.63
C ALA A 252 -9.12 4.82 27.35
N GLU A 253 -8.95 4.32 28.58
CA GLU A 253 -10.03 3.77 29.41
C GLU A 253 -11.02 4.88 29.77
N ASN A 254 -10.56 6.04 30.25
CA ASN A 254 -11.39 7.19 30.57
C ASN A 254 -12.21 7.66 29.33
N ALA A 255 -11.62 7.65 28.15
CA ALA A 255 -12.31 8.02 26.91
C ALA A 255 -13.41 7.01 26.55
N ILE A 256 -13.18 5.71 26.78
CA ILE A 256 -14.18 4.65 26.55
C ILE A 256 -15.35 4.81 27.53
N GLU A 257 -15.08 5.04 28.80
CA GLU A 257 -16.11 5.24 29.82
C GLU A 257 -16.94 6.51 29.57
N SER A 258 -16.35 7.52 28.94
CA SER A 258 -17.01 8.81 28.63
C SER A 258 -17.93 8.74 27.40
N ILE A 259 -17.73 7.78 26.51
CA ILE A 259 -18.51 7.61 25.28
C ILE A 259 -19.36 6.35 25.42
N PRO A 260 -20.70 6.43 25.31
CA PRO A 260 -21.58 5.27 25.47
C PRO A 260 -21.50 4.33 24.23
N PHE A 261 -20.32 3.74 23.99
CA PHE A 261 -20.10 2.80 22.89
C PHE A 261 -21.00 1.57 22.97
N ASP A 262 -21.47 1.23 24.16
CA ASP A 262 -22.44 0.16 24.44
C ASP A 262 -23.80 0.41 23.79
N GLN A 263 -24.15 1.69 23.57
CA GLN A 263 -25.42 2.09 22.94
C GLN A 263 -25.32 2.08 21.40
N TRP A 264 -24.12 2.12 20.84
CA TRP A 264 -23.92 2.18 19.38
C TRP A 264 -23.66 0.79 18.80
N SER A 265 -24.24 0.50 17.63
CA SER A 265 -23.93 -0.76 16.96
C SER A 265 -22.48 -0.74 16.46
N PRO A 266 -21.76 -1.89 16.49
CA PRO A 266 -20.39 -1.99 15.98
C PRO A 266 -20.25 -1.52 14.54
N LEU A 267 -21.25 -1.76 13.71
CA LEU A 267 -21.27 -1.31 12.33
C LEU A 267 -21.30 0.22 12.20
N VAL A 268 -22.06 0.90 13.06
CA VAL A 268 -22.10 2.38 13.05
C VAL A 268 -20.76 2.95 13.47
N ILE A 269 -20.12 2.39 14.49
CA ILE A 269 -18.77 2.80 14.93
C ILE A 269 -17.76 2.59 13.78
N LEU A 270 -17.79 1.43 13.13
CA LEU A 270 -16.92 1.14 11.99
C LEU A 270 -17.12 2.15 10.85
N ILE A 271 -18.36 2.42 10.46
CA ILE A 271 -18.67 3.37 9.37
C ILE A 271 -18.17 4.77 9.72
N ILE A 272 -18.44 5.26 10.94
CA ILE A 272 -17.98 6.56 11.39
C ILE A 272 -16.43 6.61 11.39
N ALA A 273 -15.78 5.59 11.94
CA ALA A 273 -14.32 5.50 11.97
C ALA A 273 -13.72 5.51 10.56
N MET A 274 -14.32 4.77 9.62
CA MET A 274 -13.90 4.75 8.20
C MET A 274 -14.11 6.13 7.54
N LEU A 275 -15.24 6.80 7.78
CA LEU A 275 -15.51 8.13 7.21
C LEU A 275 -14.52 9.19 7.77
N VAL A 276 -14.27 9.17 9.07
CA VAL A 276 -13.28 10.05 9.72
C VAL A 276 -11.88 9.75 9.16
N CYS A 277 -11.49 8.47 9.07
CA CYS A 277 -10.22 8.05 8.47
C CYS A 277 -10.11 8.54 7.03
N TYR A 278 -11.15 8.34 6.21
CA TYR A 278 -11.16 8.77 4.82
C TYR A 278 -11.03 10.28 4.69
N ALA A 279 -11.76 11.05 5.48
CA ALA A 279 -11.65 12.50 5.48
C ALA A 279 -10.25 12.95 5.89
N MET A 280 -9.73 12.48 7.03
CA MET A 280 -8.40 12.85 7.53
C MET A 280 -7.29 12.47 6.54
N SER A 281 -7.32 11.25 6.00
CA SER A 281 -6.25 10.72 5.14
C SER A 281 -6.15 11.43 3.79
N ASN A 282 -7.18 12.14 3.35
CA ASN A 282 -7.10 13.00 2.17
C ASN A 282 -6.33 14.31 2.40
N PHE A 283 -6.17 14.76 3.66
CA PHE A 283 -5.46 15.99 4.01
C PHE A 283 -4.15 15.74 4.77
N ILE A 284 -4.08 14.62 5.49
CA ILE A 284 -2.91 14.19 6.26
C ILE A 284 -2.40 12.88 5.61
N SER A 285 -1.12 12.52 5.81
CA SER A 285 -0.62 11.26 5.25
C SER A 285 -1.38 10.04 5.78
N ASN A 286 -1.56 9.03 4.92
CA ASN A 286 -2.22 7.76 5.27
C ASN A 286 -1.58 7.12 6.52
N THR A 287 -0.25 7.17 6.61
CA THR A 287 0.52 6.65 7.75
C THR A 287 0.18 7.39 9.04
N ALA A 288 0.17 8.73 9.01
CA ALA A 288 -0.14 9.53 10.19
C ALA A 288 -1.58 9.31 10.66
N THR A 289 -2.55 9.28 9.74
CA THR A 289 -3.95 9.02 10.05
C THR A 289 -4.13 7.65 10.71
N THR A 290 -3.50 6.62 10.15
CA THR A 290 -3.61 5.26 10.70
C THR A 290 -2.90 5.16 12.05
N ALA A 291 -1.72 5.78 12.20
CA ALA A 291 -0.98 5.80 13.46
C ALA A 291 -1.73 6.52 14.60
N LEU A 292 -2.64 7.44 14.28
CA LEU A 292 -3.52 8.08 15.26
C LEU A 292 -4.77 7.25 15.56
N LEU A 293 -5.43 6.72 14.53
CA LEU A 293 -6.75 6.10 14.70
C LEU A 293 -6.67 4.64 15.19
N VAL A 294 -5.70 3.86 14.72
CA VAL A 294 -5.64 2.42 15.06
C VAL A 294 -5.40 2.18 16.55
N PRO A 295 -4.49 2.88 17.26
CA PRO A 295 -4.36 2.73 18.71
C PRO A 295 -5.65 3.01 19.47
N VAL A 296 -6.33 4.10 19.14
CA VAL A 296 -7.60 4.48 19.78
C VAL A 296 -8.66 3.43 19.52
N LEU A 297 -8.80 2.98 18.28
CA LEU A 297 -9.78 1.94 17.93
C LEU A 297 -9.44 0.58 18.53
N ALA A 298 -8.17 0.25 18.71
CA ALA A 298 -7.77 -0.99 19.39
C ALA A 298 -8.26 -1.01 20.83
N VAL A 299 -8.22 0.12 21.53
CA VAL A 299 -8.77 0.23 22.89
C VAL A 299 -10.32 0.17 22.88
N VAL A 300 -10.98 0.87 21.95
CA VAL A 300 -12.44 0.78 21.76
C VAL A 300 -12.86 -0.69 21.52
N CYS A 301 -12.11 -1.42 20.69
CA CYS A 301 -12.37 -2.84 20.42
C CYS A 301 -12.28 -3.71 21.68
N LYS A 302 -11.30 -3.45 22.56
CA LYS A 302 -11.22 -4.16 23.85
C LYS A 302 -12.48 -3.93 24.70
N GLY A 303 -12.99 -2.70 24.75
CA GLY A 303 -14.22 -2.38 25.47
C GLY A 303 -15.49 -2.97 24.87
N MET A 304 -15.49 -3.24 23.55
CA MET A 304 -16.67 -3.81 22.87
C MET A 304 -16.74 -5.34 22.96
N GLY A 305 -15.61 -6.02 23.17
CA GLY A 305 -15.56 -7.49 23.32
C GLY A 305 -16.28 -8.25 22.19
N ASP A 306 -17.07 -9.25 22.56
CA ASP A 306 -17.77 -10.17 21.62
C ASP A 306 -18.78 -9.47 20.69
N ARG A 307 -19.19 -8.24 20.99
CA ARG A 307 -20.10 -7.48 20.10
C ARG A 307 -19.51 -7.25 18.71
N LEU A 308 -18.17 -7.23 18.59
CA LEU A 308 -17.48 -7.06 17.31
C LEU A 308 -17.67 -8.24 16.36
N GLU A 309 -18.07 -9.43 16.84
CA GLU A 309 -18.34 -10.59 15.99
C GLU A 309 -19.42 -10.27 14.94
N SER A 310 -20.36 -9.41 15.27
CA SER A 310 -21.41 -8.96 14.35
C SER A 310 -20.87 -8.30 13.06
N ILE A 311 -19.66 -7.74 13.11
CA ILE A 311 -19.00 -7.07 11.97
C ILE A 311 -17.79 -7.86 11.42
N GLY A 312 -17.46 -9.03 11.99
CA GLY A 312 -16.28 -9.83 11.63
C GLY A 312 -15.07 -9.59 12.55
N GLY A 313 -15.35 -9.22 13.81
CA GLY A 313 -14.33 -9.12 14.85
C GLY A 313 -13.47 -7.85 14.79
N VAL A 314 -12.47 -7.83 15.64
CA VAL A 314 -11.47 -6.75 15.74
C VAL A 314 -10.64 -6.62 14.45
N THR A 315 -10.40 -7.72 13.76
CA THR A 315 -9.69 -7.77 12.48
C THR A 315 -10.34 -6.82 11.47
N THR A 316 -11.66 -6.93 11.33
CA THR A 316 -12.43 -6.05 10.44
C THR A 316 -12.29 -4.58 10.84
N MET A 317 -12.40 -4.26 12.14
CA MET A 317 -12.30 -2.87 12.60
C MET A 317 -10.96 -2.25 12.24
N LEU A 318 -9.84 -2.89 12.55
CA LEU A 318 -8.52 -2.31 12.37
C LEU A 318 -8.02 -2.34 10.92
N ILE A 319 -8.26 -3.46 10.20
CA ILE A 319 -7.83 -3.57 8.80
C ILE A 319 -8.68 -2.67 7.89
N ALA A 320 -9.97 -2.49 8.18
CA ALA A 320 -10.80 -1.55 7.42
C ALA A 320 -10.26 -0.12 7.48
N ILE A 321 -9.68 0.31 8.60
CA ILE A 321 -9.02 1.61 8.72
C ILE A 321 -7.77 1.68 7.84
N ALA A 322 -6.95 0.61 7.81
CA ALA A 322 -5.76 0.56 6.96
C ALA A 322 -6.13 0.61 5.47
N ILE A 323 -7.16 -0.13 5.06
CA ILE A 323 -7.69 -0.10 3.69
C ILE A 323 -8.22 1.30 3.37
N THR A 324 -9.04 1.87 4.26
CA THR A 324 -9.64 3.21 4.07
C THR A 324 -8.57 4.28 3.91
N ALA A 325 -7.55 4.28 4.74
CA ALA A 325 -6.42 5.19 4.60
C ALA A 325 -5.74 5.04 3.23
N SER A 326 -5.56 3.80 2.78
CA SER A 326 -4.85 3.51 1.51
C SER A 326 -5.66 3.88 0.27
N VAL A 327 -7.00 3.81 0.32
CA VAL A 327 -7.88 4.25 -0.78
C VAL A 327 -8.23 5.75 -0.73
N SER A 328 -7.75 6.48 0.28
CA SER A 328 -7.93 7.93 0.41
C SER A 328 -6.96 8.66 -0.52
N MET A 329 -7.35 8.83 -1.77
CA MET A 329 -6.52 9.39 -2.84
C MET A 329 -7.25 10.44 -3.69
N CYS A 330 -8.08 11.28 -3.07
CA CYS A 330 -8.91 12.27 -3.78
C CYS A 330 -8.12 13.46 -4.29
N LEU A 331 -7.11 13.91 -3.56
CA LEU A 331 -6.42 15.16 -3.81
C LEU A 331 -4.96 14.93 -4.21
N PRO A 332 -4.33 15.87 -4.90
CA PRO A 332 -2.89 15.80 -5.18
C PRO A 332 -2.04 15.64 -3.91
N ILE A 333 -2.45 16.24 -2.81
CA ILE A 333 -1.73 16.20 -1.53
C ILE A 333 -1.98 14.91 -0.73
N SER A 334 -3.02 14.13 -1.07
CA SER A 334 -3.41 12.94 -0.29
C SER A 334 -2.30 11.89 -0.25
N THR A 335 -1.60 11.68 -1.35
CA THR A 335 -0.52 10.69 -1.45
C THR A 335 0.63 11.18 -2.33
N PRO A 336 1.89 10.77 -2.08
CA PRO A 336 3.00 11.10 -2.97
C PRO A 336 2.78 10.66 -4.42
N PRO A 337 2.24 9.46 -4.74
CA PRO A 337 1.89 9.11 -6.12
C PRO A 337 0.95 10.10 -6.80
N ASN A 338 -0.06 10.60 -6.08
CA ASN A 338 -0.98 11.61 -6.59
C ASN A 338 -0.25 12.94 -6.88
N ALA A 339 0.61 13.38 -5.97
CA ALA A 339 1.40 14.60 -6.14
C ALA A 339 2.30 14.51 -7.39
N ILE A 340 2.99 13.38 -7.58
CA ILE A 340 3.85 13.15 -8.75
C ILE A 340 3.01 13.14 -10.05
N ALA A 341 1.88 12.45 -10.07
CA ALA A 341 1.00 12.45 -11.23
C ALA A 341 0.45 13.85 -11.55
N HIS A 342 0.04 14.61 -10.54
CA HIS A 342 -0.44 15.98 -10.70
C HIS A 342 0.67 16.93 -11.20
N SER A 343 1.91 16.77 -10.73
CA SER A 343 3.05 17.60 -11.15
C SER A 343 3.39 17.49 -12.64
N THR A 344 2.91 16.45 -13.32
CA THR A 344 3.04 16.32 -14.79
C THR A 344 2.25 17.40 -15.55
N GLY A 345 1.30 18.08 -14.92
CA GLY A 345 0.39 19.03 -15.54
C GLY A 345 -0.68 18.40 -16.45
N LEU A 346 -0.72 17.06 -16.56
CA LEU A 346 -1.66 16.34 -17.43
C LEU A 346 -2.99 16.03 -16.76
N VAL A 347 -3.06 16.11 -15.42
CA VAL A 347 -4.23 15.77 -14.62
C VAL A 347 -4.63 16.95 -13.75
N LYS A 348 -5.91 17.32 -13.81
CA LYS A 348 -6.50 18.35 -12.96
C LYS A 348 -6.95 17.76 -11.63
N GLN A 349 -6.95 18.57 -10.57
CA GLN A 349 -7.43 18.18 -9.26
C GLN A 349 -8.86 17.61 -9.27
N ASN A 350 -9.77 18.21 -10.04
CA ASN A 350 -11.16 17.73 -10.15
C ASN A 350 -11.26 16.34 -10.82
N GLU A 351 -10.30 15.98 -11.66
CA GLU A 351 -10.26 14.65 -12.29
C GLU A 351 -9.80 13.60 -11.29
N MET A 352 -8.80 13.93 -10.46
CA MET A 352 -8.37 13.09 -9.33
C MET A 352 -9.51 12.91 -8.31
N LEU A 353 -10.19 14.01 -7.96
CA LEU A 353 -11.28 13.99 -6.99
C LEU A 353 -12.40 13.04 -7.43
N LYS A 354 -12.82 13.11 -8.70
CA LYS A 354 -13.86 12.21 -9.23
C LYS A 354 -13.50 10.74 -9.11
N VAL A 355 -12.28 10.38 -9.49
CA VAL A 355 -11.82 8.99 -9.41
C VAL A 355 -11.63 8.58 -7.96
N GLY A 356 -10.99 9.41 -7.15
CA GLY A 356 -10.69 9.15 -5.76
C GLY A 356 -11.93 8.90 -4.91
N ILE A 357 -12.98 9.73 -5.05
CA ILE A 357 -14.24 9.55 -4.31
C ILE A 357 -14.88 8.19 -4.65
N VAL A 358 -15.02 7.89 -5.94
CA VAL A 358 -15.69 6.66 -6.36
C VAL A 358 -14.89 5.42 -5.93
N ILE A 359 -13.58 5.42 -6.17
CA ILE A 359 -12.71 4.31 -5.76
C ILE A 359 -12.63 4.20 -4.24
N GLY A 360 -12.61 5.31 -3.52
CA GLY A 360 -12.59 5.31 -2.06
C GLY A 360 -13.83 4.64 -1.47
N ILE A 361 -15.02 5.02 -1.94
CA ILE A 361 -16.28 4.42 -1.49
C ILE A 361 -16.32 2.92 -1.84
N ILE A 362 -16.00 2.56 -3.08
CA ILE A 362 -16.00 1.16 -3.52
C ILE A 362 -14.96 0.36 -2.72
N GLY A 363 -13.78 0.92 -2.49
CA GLY A 363 -12.70 0.28 -1.73
C GLY A 363 -13.09 0.03 -0.26
N MET A 364 -13.74 0.99 0.39
CA MET A 364 -14.27 0.81 1.75
C MET A 364 -15.31 -0.31 1.82
N VAL A 365 -16.28 -0.31 0.88
CA VAL A 365 -17.33 -1.34 0.83
C VAL A 365 -16.73 -2.71 0.51
N LEU A 366 -15.90 -2.81 -0.52
CA LEU A 366 -15.26 -4.07 -0.90
C LEU A 366 -14.35 -4.58 0.20
N GLY A 367 -13.60 -3.69 0.86
CA GLY A 367 -12.76 -4.02 2.01
C GLY A 367 -13.57 -4.65 3.14
N TYR A 368 -14.67 -4.03 3.52
CA TYR A 368 -15.56 -4.57 4.55
C TYR A 368 -16.05 -5.98 4.21
N PHE A 369 -16.55 -6.21 2.99
CA PHE A 369 -17.01 -7.55 2.59
C PHE A 369 -15.86 -8.57 2.52
N THR A 370 -14.67 -8.19 2.09
CA THR A 370 -13.50 -9.08 2.07
C THR A 370 -13.12 -9.50 3.50
N LEU A 371 -13.12 -8.56 4.44
CA LEU A 371 -12.77 -8.81 5.84
C LEU A 371 -13.80 -9.69 6.56
N ARG A 372 -15.04 -9.72 6.10
CA ARG A 372 -16.07 -10.66 6.60
C ARG A 372 -15.79 -12.11 6.19
N LEU A 373 -14.91 -12.33 5.22
CA LEU A 373 -14.50 -13.67 4.76
C LEU A 373 -13.19 -14.13 5.42
N MET A 374 -12.47 -13.21 6.05
CA MET A 374 -11.22 -13.45 6.79
C MET A 374 -11.50 -13.97 8.21
#